data_05cfcad181b02406ac9d733b0c6f5c9f
#
_entry.id   05cfcad181b02406ac9d733b0c6f5c9f
#
_cell.length_a   1.000
_cell.length_b   1.000
_cell.length_c   1.000
_cell.angle_alpha   90.00
_cell.angle_beta   90.00
_cell.angle_gamma   90.00
#
_symmetry.space_group_name_H-M   'P 1'
#
loop_
_entity.id
_entity.type
_entity.pdbx_description
1 polymer ?
#
loop_
_entity_poly.entity_id
_entity_poly.type
_entity_poly.pdbx_seq_one_letter_code
_entity_poly.pdbx_strand_id
1 'polypeptide(L)'
;MLIRFKDKIPNLGQNVFVAEGAKIIGEVEIGDESSVWFNCVLRGDVNFIKIGKRTNIQDLTTIHVWHREFNEDGSLKDAGFPTCIGDDVTIGHNCVIHACKIGSRVLVGMNAVIMDDAAIGDDSIVGAGSVVTKGKKFPPKSLILGNPAKLIRELSNEEVAFLKQSALNYVEFKNDFLD
;
A
#
# COMPACT_ATOMS: atom_id res chain seq x y z
N MET A 1 11.47 -4.56 -11.69
CA MET A 1 11.59 -3.83 -12.98
C MET A 1 10.82 -2.53 -12.91
N LEU A 2 11.44 -1.40 -13.24
CA LEU A 2 10.78 -0.10 -13.35
C LEU A 2 10.34 0.12 -14.81
N ILE A 3 9.07 0.45 -15.02
CA ILE A 3 8.46 0.54 -16.35
C ILE A 3 7.86 1.93 -16.54
N ARG A 4 8.32 2.63 -17.57
CA ARG A 4 7.74 3.90 -17.98
C ARG A 4 6.33 3.70 -18.55
N PHE A 5 5.40 4.58 -18.20
CA PHE A 5 4.10 4.70 -18.85
C PHE A 5 3.89 6.15 -19.30
N LYS A 6 3.81 6.39 -20.62
CA LYS A 6 3.81 7.74 -21.23
C LYS A 6 5.03 8.55 -20.75
N ASP A 7 4.80 9.70 -20.13
CA ASP A 7 5.83 10.59 -19.56
C ASP A 7 6.21 10.26 -18.11
N LYS A 8 5.52 9.31 -17.46
CA LYS A 8 5.69 8.95 -16.06
C LYS A 8 6.68 7.80 -15.89
N ILE A 9 7.62 7.99 -14.99
CA ILE A 9 8.62 6.98 -14.59
C ILE A 9 8.55 6.83 -13.08
N PRO A 10 8.58 5.59 -12.54
CA PRO A 10 8.62 5.39 -11.10
C PRO A 10 9.81 6.10 -10.45
N ASN A 11 9.56 6.75 -9.31
CA ASN A 11 10.55 7.44 -8.49
C ASN A 11 10.77 6.68 -7.18
N LEU A 12 12.00 6.26 -6.91
CA LEU A 12 12.37 5.51 -5.72
C LEU A 12 13.26 6.37 -4.83
N GLY A 13 13.00 6.32 -3.53
CA GLY A 13 13.86 6.88 -2.50
C GLY A 13 15.17 6.12 -2.33
N GLN A 14 15.91 6.46 -1.29
CA GLN A 14 17.18 5.83 -0.97
C GLN A 14 16.95 4.40 -0.41
N ASN A 15 17.86 3.48 -0.76
CA ASN A 15 17.88 2.10 -0.26
C ASN A 15 16.55 1.34 -0.44
N VAL A 16 15.80 1.63 -1.50
CA VAL A 16 14.59 0.88 -1.83
C VAL A 16 14.97 -0.44 -2.49
N PHE A 17 14.50 -1.55 -1.93
CA PHE A 17 14.66 -2.89 -2.50
C PHE A 17 13.50 -3.22 -3.45
N VAL A 18 13.82 -3.69 -4.65
CA VAL A 18 12.85 -4.17 -5.63
C VAL A 18 13.25 -5.56 -6.07
N ALA A 19 12.55 -6.57 -5.56
CA ALA A 19 12.85 -7.97 -5.80
C ALA A 19 12.61 -8.38 -7.26
N GLU A 20 13.17 -9.55 -7.64
CA GLU A 20 12.98 -10.15 -8.94
C GLU A 20 11.49 -10.38 -9.24
N GLY A 21 11.08 -10.19 -10.49
CA GLY A 21 9.68 -10.33 -10.93
C GLY A 21 8.78 -9.15 -10.57
N ALA A 22 9.14 -8.30 -9.60
CA ALA A 22 8.35 -7.13 -9.24
C ALA A 22 8.31 -6.10 -10.39
N LYS A 23 7.12 -5.54 -10.67
CA LYS A 23 6.88 -4.55 -11.72
C LYS A 23 6.30 -3.28 -11.11
N ILE A 24 6.99 -2.17 -11.28
CA ILE A 24 6.57 -0.84 -10.83
C ILE A 24 6.39 0.01 -12.08
N ILE A 25 5.17 0.48 -12.33
CA ILE A 25 4.74 1.01 -13.62
C ILE A 25 4.14 2.40 -13.47
N GLY A 26 4.64 3.39 -14.23
CA GLY A 26 4.02 4.72 -14.36
C GLY A 26 4.26 5.65 -13.19
N GLU A 27 3.23 6.36 -12.73
CA GLU A 27 3.30 7.38 -11.69
C GLU A 27 3.30 6.75 -10.28
N VAL A 28 4.45 6.20 -9.89
CA VAL A 28 4.66 5.54 -8.59
C VAL A 28 5.83 6.21 -7.86
N GLU A 29 5.59 6.62 -6.61
CA GLU A 29 6.61 7.14 -5.69
C GLU A 29 6.74 6.19 -4.50
N ILE A 30 7.97 5.80 -4.15
CA ILE A 30 8.28 4.92 -3.02
C ILE A 30 9.32 5.58 -2.14
N GLY A 31 9.01 5.76 -0.86
CA GLY A 31 9.89 6.39 0.12
C GLY A 31 11.08 5.52 0.55
N ASP A 32 12.05 6.16 1.20
CA ASP A 32 13.31 5.56 1.61
C ASP A 32 13.12 4.28 2.45
N GLU A 33 14.07 3.36 2.34
CA GLU A 33 14.13 2.11 3.12
C GLU A 33 12.94 1.18 2.93
N SER A 34 12.11 1.40 1.92
CA SER A 34 10.97 0.54 1.60
C SER A 34 11.37 -0.66 0.74
N SER A 35 10.49 -1.66 0.67
CA SER A 35 10.74 -2.87 -0.12
C SER A 35 9.51 -3.34 -0.88
N VAL A 36 9.73 -3.77 -2.13
CA VAL A 36 8.74 -4.41 -2.99
C VAL A 36 9.23 -5.80 -3.32
N TRP A 37 8.55 -6.80 -2.78
CA TRP A 37 8.99 -8.19 -2.82
C TRP A 37 8.59 -8.89 -4.13
N PHE A 38 8.87 -10.19 -4.20
CA PHE A 38 8.85 -10.94 -5.45
C PHE A 38 7.48 -10.94 -6.13
N ASN A 39 7.48 -10.72 -7.45
CA ASN A 39 6.31 -10.78 -8.32
C ASN A 39 5.17 -9.80 -7.96
N CYS A 40 5.43 -8.75 -7.20
CA CYS A 40 4.47 -7.68 -6.99
C CYS A 40 4.22 -6.86 -8.25
N VAL A 41 3.00 -6.31 -8.38
CA VAL A 41 2.66 -5.36 -9.46
C VAL A 41 2.10 -4.08 -8.87
N LEU A 42 2.81 -2.97 -9.03
CA LEU A 42 2.40 -1.62 -8.65
C LEU A 42 2.16 -0.83 -9.93
N ARG A 43 0.90 -0.55 -10.28
CA ARG A 43 0.56 0.07 -11.56
C ARG A 43 -0.16 1.41 -11.39
N GLY A 44 0.62 2.50 -11.51
CA GLY A 44 0.17 3.90 -11.49
C GLY A 44 0.05 4.47 -12.91
N ASP A 45 -0.82 3.91 -13.75
CA ASP A 45 -1.01 4.29 -15.15
C ASP A 45 -2.10 5.34 -15.37
N VAL A 46 -3.19 5.28 -14.61
CA VAL A 46 -4.35 6.18 -14.76
C VAL A 46 -4.52 7.15 -13.58
N ASN A 47 -3.73 6.97 -12.54
CA ASN A 47 -3.59 7.86 -11.38
C ASN A 47 -2.24 7.53 -10.71
N PHE A 48 -1.92 8.13 -9.56
CA PHE A 48 -0.64 7.90 -8.88
C PHE A 48 -0.75 6.91 -7.72
N ILE A 49 0.38 6.24 -7.44
CA ILE A 49 0.63 5.47 -6.23
C ILE A 49 1.71 6.18 -5.42
N LYS A 50 1.46 6.44 -4.15
CA LYS A 50 2.45 6.97 -3.22
C LYS A 50 2.60 6.04 -2.02
N ILE A 51 3.84 5.60 -1.78
CA ILE A 51 4.22 4.71 -0.68
C ILE A 51 5.24 5.44 0.18
N GLY A 52 5.02 5.47 1.48
CA GLY A 52 5.90 6.10 2.46
C GLY A 52 7.20 5.33 2.69
N LYS A 53 7.92 5.71 3.76
CA LYS A 53 9.23 5.16 4.12
C LYS A 53 9.10 3.87 4.94
N ARG A 54 10.11 2.98 4.85
CA ARG A 54 10.18 1.72 5.62
C ARG A 54 8.91 0.88 5.50
N THR A 55 8.24 0.98 4.35
CA THR A 55 7.02 0.25 4.03
C THR A 55 7.35 -0.95 3.15
N ASN A 56 6.84 -2.13 3.54
CA ASN A 56 7.09 -3.35 2.78
C ASN A 56 5.82 -3.85 2.08
N ILE A 57 5.96 -4.19 0.81
CA ILE A 57 4.91 -4.77 -0.04
C ILE A 57 5.33 -6.20 -0.35
N GLN A 58 4.72 -7.18 0.33
CA GLN A 58 5.13 -8.57 0.25
C GLN A 58 4.64 -9.27 -1.03
N ASP A 59 5.24 -10.41 -1.30
CA ASP A 59 5.16 -11.16 -2.55
C ASP A 59 3.75 -11.26 -3.11
N LEU A 60 3.63 -11.22 -4.45
CA LEU A 60 2.40 -11.39 -5.22
C LEU A 60 1.33 -10.32 -4.97
N THR A 61 1.63 -9.26 -4.24
CA THR A 61 0.68 -8.17 -3.97
C THR A 61 0.48 -7.30 -5.20
N THR A 62 -0.77 -6.95 -5.47
CA THR A 62 -1.15 -6.03 -6.55
C THR A 62 -1.66 -4.72 -5.98
N ILE A 63 -1.09 -3.60 -6.45
CA ILE A 63 -1.53 -2.25 -6.11
C ILE A 63 -1.94 -1.51 -7.38
N HIS A 64 -3.15 -0.96 -7.39
CA HIS A 64 -3.66 -0.18 -8.52
C HIS A 64 -4.46 1.04 -8.04
N VAL A 65 -5.01 1.80 -8.98
CA VAL A 65 -5.62 3.11 -8.78
C VAL A 65 -6.91 3.25 -9.59
N TRP A 66 -7.79 4.19 -9.20
CA TRP A 66 -8.95 4.57 -9.99
C TRP A 66 -8.61 5.77 -10.88
N HIS A 67 -9.08 5.76 -12.13
CA HIS A 67 -8.73 6.75 -13.14
C HIS A 67 -9.23 8.17 -12.82
N ARG A 68 -8.49 9.17 -13.33
CA ARG A 68 -8.94 10.56 -13.45
C ARG A 68 -9.84 10.71 -14.66
N GLU A 69 -10.84 11.57 -14.58
CA GLU A 69 -11.67 11.97 -15.73
C GLU A 69 -11.35 13.41 -16.12
N PHE A 70 -11.36 13.66 -17.43
CA PHE A 70 -11.12 14.99 -18.00
C PHE A 70 -12.29 15.41 -18.87
N ASN A 71 -12.56 16.72 -18.91
CA ASN A 71 -13.53 17.34 -19.82
C ASN A 71 -12.96 17.37 -21.25
N GLU A 72 -13.80 17.70 -22.24
CA GLU A 72 -13.38 17.82 -23.65
C GLU A 72 -12.29 18.90 -23.86
N ASP A 73 -12.26 19.94 -23.02
CA ASP A 73 -11.24 21.01 -23.04
C ASP A 73 -9.93 20.61 -22.34
N GLY A 74 -9.82 19.37 -21.82
CA GLY A 74 -8.65 18.86 -21.11
C GLY A 74 -8.58 19.26 -19.64
N SER A 75 -9.54 20.02 -19.10
CA SER A 75 -9.61 20.33 -17.67
C SER A 75 -10.02 19.10 -16.86
N LEU A 76 -9.51 19.00 -15.61
CA LEU A 76 -9.82 17.89 -14.71
C LEU A 76 -11.31 17.93 -14.30
N LYS A 77 -12.06 16.87 -14.61
CA LYS A 77 -13.47 16.69 -14.23
C LYS A 77 -13.60 15.93 -12.91
N ASP A 78 -12.86 14.84 -12.75
CA ASP A 78 -12.82 14.02 -11.54
C ASP A 78 -11.37 13.57 -11.28
N ALA A 79 -10.89 13.77 -10.07
CA ALA A 79 -9.54 13.37 -9.66
C ALA A 79 -9.37 11.86 -9.55
N GLY A 80 -10.43 11.08 -9.55
CA GLY A 80 -10.40 9.66 -9.25
C GLY A 80 -9.88 9.39 -7.85
N PHE A 81 -9.43 8.16 -7.63
CA PHE A 81 -8.85 7.76 -6.35
C PHE A 81 -7.44 7.20 -6.57
N PRO A 82 -6.39 7.91 -6.10
CA PRO A 82 -5.04 7.36 -6.03
C PRO A 82 -4.93 6.30 -4.94
N THR A 83 -3.81 5.58 -4.90
CA THR A 83 -3.44 4.76 -3.75
C THR A 83 -2.34 5.44 -2.96
N CYS A 84 -2.62 5.73 -1.68
CA CYS A 84 -1.66 6.33 -0.77
C CYS A 84 -1.45 5.42 0.43
N ILE A 85 -0.20 5.05 0.71
CA ILE A 85 0.23 4.20 1.81
C ILE A 85 1.24 4.98 2.64
N GLY A 86 1.06 5.04 3.95
CA GLY A 86 1.91 5.78 4.88
C GLY A 86 3.27 5.13 5.14
N ASP A 87 3.93 5.61 6.18
CA ASP A 87 5.24 5.12 6.64
C ASP A 87 5.07 3.89 7.56
N ASP A 88 6.11 3.05 7.62
CA ASP A 88 6.17 1.91 8.53
C ASP A 88 4.98 0.94 8.36
N VAL A 89 4.53 0.72 7.11
CA VAL A 89 3.40 -0.16 6.79
C VAL A 89 3.91 -1.53 6.35
N THR A 90 3.23 -2.58 6.81
CA THR A 90 3.43 -3.95 6.34
C THR A 90 2.22 -4.40 5.54
N ILE A 91 2.37 -4.58 4.22
CA ILE A 91 1.36 -5.22 3.36
C ILE A 91 1.77 -6.67 3.15
N GLY A 92 0.99 -7.59 3.74
CA GLY A 92 1.23 -9.02 3.66
C GLY A 92 1.09 -9.59 2.25
N HIS A 93 1.52 -10.85 2.10
CA HIS A 93 1.55 -11.54 0.81
C HIS A 93 0.18 -11.60 0.12
N ASN A 94 0.18 -11.51 -1.21
CA ASN A 94 -1.00 -11.70 -2.08
C ASN A 94 -2.19 -10.80 -1.74
N CYS A 95 -1.93 -9.56 -1.33
CA CYS A 95 -2.96 -8.57 -1.10
C CYS A 95 -3.39 -7.89 -2.40
N VAL A 96 -4.63 -7.38 -2.44
CA VAL A 96 -5.13 -6.49 -3.49
C VAL A 96 -5.46 -5.13 -2.86
N ILE A 97 -4.69 -4.11 -3.24
CA ILE A 97 -4.83 -2.75 -2.73
C ILE A 97 -5.23 -1.85 -3.89
N HIS A 98 -6.44 -1.33 -3.85
CA HIS A 98 -6.99 -0.59 -4.99
C HIS A 98 -7.56 0.76 -4.57
N ALA A 99 -6.98 1.84 -5.12
CA ALA A 99 -7.56 3.19 -5.07
C ALA A 99 -7.96 3.65 -3.65
N CYS A 100 -7.11 3.46 -2.64
CA CYS A 100 -7.45 3.64 -1.23
C CYS A 100 -6.36 4.40 -0.46
N LYS A 101 -6.65 4.74 0.79
CA LYS A 101 -5.71 5.36 1.71
C LYS A 101 -5.43 4.43 2.90
N ILE A 102 -4.15 4.18 3.16
CA ILE A 102 -3.66 3.41 4.32
C ILE A 102 -2.73 4.33 5.10
N GLY A 103 -3.03 4.56 6.36
CA GLY A 103 -2.24 5.37 7.27
C GLY A 103 -0.86 4.76 7.57
N SER A 104 -0.15 5.35 8.50
CA SER A 104 1.17 4.88 8.94
C SER A 104 1.05 3.81 10.02
N ARG A 105 2.08 2.93 10.12
CA ARG A 105 2.11 1.84 11.11
C ARG A 105 0.86 0.96 11.04
N VAL A 106 0.51 0.56 9.81
CA VAL A 106 -0.61 -0.36 9.55
C VAL A 106 -0.06 -1.71 9.12
N LEU A 107 -0.64 -2.78 9.64
CA LEU A 107 -0.42 -4.13 9.15
C LEU A 107 -1.64 -4.60 8.37
N VAL A 108 -1.47 -4.90 7.10
CA VAL A 108 -2.46 -5.54 6.25
C VAL A 108 -2.10 -7.02 6.12
N GLY A 109 -2.94 -7.88 6.69
CA GLY A 109 -2.72 -9.33 6.69
C GLY A 109 -2.81 -9.94 5.30
N MET A 110 -2.19 -11.08 5.11
CA MET A 110 -2.12 -11.83 3.85
C MET A 110 -3.50 -12.05 3.21
N ASN A 111 -3.58 -12.00 1.88
CA ASN A 111 -4.81 -12.18 1.10
C ASN A 111 -5.94 -11.16 1.41
N ALA A 112 -5.63 -10.03 2.05
CA ALA A 112 -6.62 -8.99 2.26
C ALA A 112 -6.89 -8.21 0.97
N VAL A 113 -8.12 -7.71 0.83
CA VAL A 113 -8.55 -6.83 -0.27
C VAL A 113 -9.01 -5.50 0.32
N ILE A 114 -8.42 -4.39 -0.15
CA ILE A 114 -8.85 -3.03 0.22
C ILE A 114 -9.29 -2.31 -1.05
N MET A 115 -10.57 -1.91 -1.09
CA MET A 115 -11.22 -1.38 -2.29
C MET A 115 -11.24 0.15 -2.32
N ASP A 116 -11.73 0.69 -3.44
CA ASP A 116 -11.79 2.11 -3.78
C ASP A 116 -12.36 2.99 -2.66
N ASP A 117 -11.77 4.18 -2.49
CA ASP A 117 -12.14 5.16 -1.47
C ASP A 117 -12.17 4.64 -0.03
N ALA A 118 -11.63 3.44 0.22
CA ALA A 118 -11.46 2.97 1.59
C ALA A 118 -10.33 3.75 2.29
N ALA A 119 -10.47 3.95 3.60
CA ALA A 119 -9.45 4.59 4.42
C ALA A 119 -9.22 3.82 5.71
N ILE A 120 -7.96 3.46 5.95
CA ILE A 120 -7.48 2.81 7.18
C ILE A 120 -6.67 3.84 7.96
N GLY A 121 -7.09 4.13 9.20
CA GLY A 121 -6.36 5.05 10.07
C GLY A 121 -5.03 4.45 10.58
N ASP A 122 -4.16 5.31 11.07
CA ASP A 122 -2.85 4.94 11.61
C ASP A 122 -2.96 3.86 12.70
N ASP A 123 -1.85 3.16 12.94
CA ASP A 123 -1.73 2.22 14.06
C ASP A 123 -2.80 1.10 14.04
N SER A 124 -3.17 0.59 12.85
CA SER A 124 -4.29 -0.34 12.68
C SER A 124 -3.86 -1.68 12.10
N ILE A 125 -4.69 -2.70 12.31
CA ILE A 125 -4.52 -4.04 11.72
C ILE A 125 -5.75 -4.37 10.88
N VAL A 126 -5.53 -4.72 9.62
CA VAL A 126 -6.49 -5.42 8.76
C VAL A 126 -6.11 -6.89 8.77
N GLY A 127 -6.97 -7.76 9.29
CA GLY A 127 -6.65 -9.18 9.40
C GLY A 127 -6.57 -9.90 8.06
N ALA A 128 -5.88 -11.04 8.03
CA ALA A 128 -5.72 -11.85 6.83
C ALA A 128 -7.07 -12.25 6.23
N GLY A 129 -7.17 -12.26 4.89
CA GLY A 129 -8.39 -12.60 4.15
C GLY A 129 -9.56 -11.62 4.31
N SER A 130 -9.36 -10.47 4.96
CA SER A 130 -10.41 -9.47 5.12
C SER A 130 -10.69 -8.72 3.83
N VAL A 131 -11.95 -8.33 3.61
CA VAL A 131 -12.38 -7.53 2.46
C VAL A 131 -12.94 -6.19 2.94
N VAL A 132 -12.12 -5.15 2.83
CA VAL A 132 -12.53 -3.76 3.11
C VAL A 132 -13.21 -3.21 1.86
N THR A 133 -14.52 -3.10 1.91
CA THR A 133 -15.35 -2.68 0.77
C THR A 133 -15.23 -1.18 0.51
N LYS A 134 -15.60 -0.79 -0.72
CA LYS A 134 -15.56 0.59 -1.22
C LYS A 134 -16.11 1.61 -0.22
N GLY A 135 -15.39 2.72 -0.03
CA GLY A 135 -15.80 3.87 0.78
C GLY A 135 -15.79 3.65 2.30
N LYS A 136 -15.38 2.46 2.79
CA LYS A 136 -15.27 2.19 4.24
C LYS A 136 -14.11 2.96 4.84
N LYS A 137 -14.37 3.62 5.98
CA LYS A 137 -13.38 4.40 6.72
C LYS A 137 -13.29 3.88 8.15
N PHE A 138 -12.07 3.55 8.56
CA PHE A 138 -11.78 3.05 9.90
C PHE A 138 -10.88 4.03 10.64
N PRO A 139 -11.18 4.37 11.91
CA PRO A 139 -10.36 5.27 12.72
C PRO A 139 -8.99 4.65 13.02
N PRO A 140 -8.03 5.44 13.53
CA PRO A 140 -6.77 4.91 14.04
C PRO A 140 -6.96 3.86 15.14
N LYS A 141 -5.94 3.00 15.32
CA LYS A 141 -5.89 1.91 16.30
C LYS A 141 -6.99 0.86 16.15
N SER A 142 -7.43 0.60 14.93
CA SER A 142 -8.52 -0.34 14.64
C SER A 142 -8.01 -1.76 14.39
N LEU A 143 -8.64 -2.75 15.03
CA LEU A 143 -8.63 -4.14 14.56
C LEU A 143 -9.80 -4.35 13.60
N ILE A 144 -9.48 -4.65 12.34
CA ILE A 144 -10.46 -4.73 11.24
C ILE A 144 -10.44 -6.15 10.67
N LEU A 145 -11.55 -6.89 10.77
CA LEU A 145 -11.62 -8.29 10.34
C LEU A 145 -12.90 -8.56 9.55
N GLY A 146 -12.82 -9.57 8.69
CA GLY A 146 -13.98 -10.21 8.05
C GLY A 146 -14.20 -9.86 6.57
N ASN A 147 -15.21 -10.50 5.99
CA ASN A 147 -15.71 -10.27 4.64
C ASN A 147 -17.25 -10.17 4.66
N PRO A 148 -17.86 -8.97 4.56
CA PRO A 148 -17.20 -7.65 4.53
C PRO A 148 -16.52 -7.30 5.87
N ALA A 149 -15.42 -6.57 5.82
CA ALA A 149 -14.63 -6.20 7.00
C ALA A 149 -15.36 -5.21 7.90
N LYS A 150 -15.20 -5.40 9.22
CA LYS A 150 -15.79 -4.58 10.28
C LYS A 150 -14.74 -4.21 11.30
N LEU A 151 -14.94 -3.08 11.97
CA LEU A 151 -14.21 -2.74 13.19
C LEU A 151 -14.62 -3.71 14.29
N ILE A 152 -13.66 -4.42 14.85
CA ILE A 152 -13.88 -5.40 15.93
C ILE A 152 -13.66 -4.76 17.31
N ARG A 153 -12.54 -4.07 17.46
CA ARG A 153 -12.12 -3.37 18.68
C ARG A 153 -10.98 -2.41 18.42
N GLU A 154 -10.64 -1.64 19.40
CA GLU A 154 -9.38 -0.88 19.44
C GLU A 154 -8.20 -1.82 19.73
N LEU A 155 -7.03 -1.50 19.18
CA LEU A 155 -5.78 -2.22 19.46
C LEU A 155 -5.22 -1.84 20.82
N SER A 156 -4.56 -2.80 21.48
CA SER A 156 -3.77 -2.54 22.69
C SER A 156 -2.48 -1.77 22.38
N ASN A 157 -1.85 -1.20 23.39
CA ASN A 157 -0.57 -0.50 23.22
C ASN A 157 0.54 -1.46 22.77
N GLU A 158 0.53 -2.71 23.20
CA GLU A 158 1.48 -3.75 22.80
C GLU A 158 1.31 -4.10 21.31
N GLU A 159 0.05 -4.21 20.84
CA GLU A 159 -0.24 -4.44 19.42
C GLU A 159 0.24 -3.27 18.56
N VAL A 160 -0.01 -2.03 18.98
CA VAL A 160 0.49 -0.83 18.29
C VAL A 160 2.02 -0.79 18.24
N ALA A 161 2.70 -1.11 19.36
CA ALA A 161 4.16 -1.17 19.38
C ALA A 161 4.72 -2.22 18.41
N PHE A 162 4.06 -3.38 18.28
CA PHE A 162 4.44 -4.43 17.35
C PHE A 162 4.39 -3.99 15.88
N LEU A 163 3.48 -3.10 15.49
CA LEU A 163 3.32 -2.67 14.08
C LEU A 163 4.59 -2.03 13.54
N LYS A 164 5.19 -1.13 14.32
CA LYS A 164 6.45 -0.49 13.94
C LYS A 164 7.59 -1.50 13.84
N GLN A 165 7.67 -2.41 14.82
CA GLN A 165 8.72 -3.45 14.81
C GLN A 165 8.58 -4.38 13.60
N SER A 166 7.34 -4.74 13.22
CA SER A 166 7.08 -5.54 12.02
C SER A 166 7.66 -4.88 10.75
N ALA A 167 7.47 -3.56 10.59
CA ALA A 167 8.02 -2.85 9.45
C ALA A 167 9.56 -2.78 9.49
N LEU A 168 10.15 -2.54 10.67
CA LEU A 168 11.61 -2.50 10.85
C LEU A 168 12.28 -3.84 10.56
N ASN A 169 11.66 -4.96 10.91
CA ASN A 169 12.18 -6.28 10.57
C ASN A 169 12.35 -6.45 9.04
N TYR A 170 11.42 -5.90 8.26
CA TYR A 170 11.51 -5.94 6.79
C TYR A 170 12.57 -4.98 6.22
N VAL A 171 12.94 -3.93 6.95
CA VAL A 171 14.12 -3.12 6.61
C VAL A 171 15.40 -3.95 6.80
N GLU A 172 15.49 -4.75 7.85
CA GLU A 172 16.61 -5.66 8.07
C GLU A 172 16.65 -6.76 7.01
N PHE A 173 15.53 -7.47 6.78
CA PHE A 173 15.46 -8.57 5.82
C PHE A 173 15.82 -8.15 4.39
N LYS A 174 15.41 -6.95 3.94
CA LYS A 174 15.78 -6.48 2.61
C LYS A 174 17.29 -6.22 2.46
N ASN A 175 17.95 -5.82 3.54
CA ASN A 175 19.38 -5.55 3.49
C ASN A 175 20.18 -6.81 3.19
N ASP A 176 19.73 -7.97 3.67
CA ASP A 176 20.36 -9.28 3.34
C ASP A 176 20.30 -9.61 1.83
N PHE A 177 19.46 -8.92 1.05
CA PHE A 177 19.38 -9.05 -0.41
C PHE A 177 20.13 -7.93 -1.16
N LEU A 178 20.57 -6.88 -0.47
CA LEU A 178 21.30 -5.77 -1.07
C LEU A 178 22.83 -5.93 -0.95
N ASP A 179 23.28 -6.79 -0.02
CA ASP A 179 24.67 -7.17 0.19
C ASP A 179 25.09 -8.26 -0.84
#